data_341d300e65e09d9aeb4f16aeb29c052f
#
_entry.id   341d300e65e09d9aeb4f16aeb29c052f
#
_cell.length_a   1.000
_cell.length_b   1.000
_cell.length_c   1.000
_cell.angle_alpha   90.00
_cell.angle_beta   90.00
_cell.angle_gamma   90.00
#
_symmetry.space_group_name_H-M   'P 1'
#
loop_
_entity.id
_entity.type
_entity.pdbx_description
1 polymer ?
#
loop_
_entity_poly.entity_id
_entity_poly.type
_entity_poly.pdbx_seq_one_letter_code
_entity_poly.pdbx_strand_id
1 'polypeptide(L)'
;MNKAYQSLERHFARLSSLNDAIGILCWDKEVIMPHGAAERRAENLAMLEGLRHEILTSPEMTDLLATADAGDDLWRRANLAEMRRLHTHATALPGDLVEASAQATARSEMVWREARQNNDFKTFLPYQQEVLNLTQQIAKAKGEALGLSPYDALLDSFDPGTRQTDIDPIFSRLSTELPGLIAAVLEKQNSLPAPTPLQGPFLVPQQEALGRKLMQQLGFDMTRGRLDVSLHPFCGGATHDVRLTTRYEEADFL
;
A
#
# COMPACT_ATOMS: atom_id res chain seq x y z
N MET A 1 11.33 -7.37 32.21
CA MET A 1 10.96 -7.44 30.79
C MET A 1 11.42 -8.79 30.23
N ASN A 2 10.56 -9.50 29.50
CA ASN A 2 10.86 -10.83 28.94
C ASN A 2 11.98 -10.70 27.88
N LYS A 3 13.02 -11.56 27.98
CA LYS A 3 14.19 -11.51 27.06
C LYS A 3 13.82 -11.77 25.60
N ALA A 4 12.83 -12.64 25.37
CA ALA A 4 12.35 -12.93 24.01
C ALA A 4 11.69 -11.69 23.38
N TYR A 5 10.87 -10.96 24.12
CA TYR A 5 10.27 -9.71 23.65
C TYR A 5 11.34 -8.66 23.28
N GLN A 6 12.39 -8.50 24.12
CA GLN A 6 13.49 -7.58 23.78
C GLN A 6 14.26 -8.00 22.52
N SER A 7 14.40 -9.30 22.28
CA SER A 7 15.02 -9.80 21.04
C SER A 7 14.13 -9.51 19.84
N LEU A 8 12.80 -9.70 19.95
CA LEU A 8 11.85 -9.32 18.91
C LEU A 8 11.94 -7.82 18.57
N GLU A 9 11.99 -6.94 19.56
CA GLU A 9 12.17 -5.48 19.31
C GLU A 9 13.41 -5.19 18.46
N ARG A 10 14.55 -5.89 18.73
CA ARG A 10 15.76 -5.72 17.91
C ARG A 10 15.60 -6.24 16.49
N HIS A 11 14.95 -7.40 16.31
CA HIS A 11 14.69 -7.94 14.97
C HIS A 11 13.76 -7.04 14.17
N PHE A 12 12.68 -6.55 14.80
CA PHE A 12 11.74 -5.64 14.14
C PHE A 12 12.33 -4.25 13.88
N ALA A 13 13.26 -3.76 14.70
CA ALA A 13 14.04 -2.56 14.40
C ALA A 13 14.92 -2.75 13.14
N ARG A 14 15.54 -3.93 12.96
CA ARG A 14 16.27 -4.25 11.70
C ARG A 14 15.33 -4.33 10.49
N LEU A 15 14.16 -4.96 10.66
CA LEU A 15 13.12 -5.00 9.60
C LEU A 15 12.65 -3.61 9.23
N SER A 16 12.45 -2.71 10.22
CA SER A 16 12.10 -1.31 9.97
C SER A 16 13.17 -0.59 9.14
N SER A 17 14.46 -0.78 9.49
CA SER A 17 15.55 -0.18 8.70
C SER A 17 15.62 -0.69 7.27
N LEU A 18 15.32 -1.99 7.05
CA LEU A 18 15.21 -2.54 5.69
C LEU A 18 14.02 -1.95 4.95
N ASN A 19 12.86 -1.82 5.59
CA ASN A 19 11.69 -1.19 5.00
C ASN A 19 11.94 0.27 4.62
N ASP A 20 12.65 1.03 5.46
CA ASP A 20 13.05 2.40 5.18
C ASP A 20 13.95 2.46 3.92
N ALA A 21 14.94 1.59 3.81
CA ALA A 21 15.81 1.52 2.62
C ALA A 21 15.02 1.15 1.36
N ILE A 22 14.13 0.16 1.43
CA ILE A 22 13.24 -0.24 0.35
C ILE A 22 12.33 0.93 -0.05
N GLY A 23 11.73 1.62 0.92
CA GLY A 23 10.85 2.77 0.69
C GLY A 23 11.53 3.89 -0.09
N ILE A 24 12.77 4.24 0.27
CA ILE A 24 13.55 5.24 -0.46
C ILE A 24 13.91 4.77 -1.87
N LEU A 25 14.30 3.51 -2.04
CA LEU A 25 14.62 2.95 -3.37
C LEU A 25 13.38 2.87 -4.28
N CYS A 26 12.21 2.55 -3.73
CA CYS A 26 10.95 2.58 -4.44
C CYS A 26 10.57 4.00 -4.88
N TRP A 27 10.70 4.98 -3.98
CA TRP A 27 10.46 6.38 -4.32
C TRP A 27 11.42 6.85 -5.43
N ASP A 28 12.71 6.59 -5.29
CA ASP A 28 13.73 6.98 -6.28
C ASP A 28 13.42 6.38 -7.66
N LYS A 29 12.98 5.12 -7.71
CA LYS A 29 12.56 4.43 -8.94
C LYS A 29 11.46 5.17 -9.70
N GLU A 30 10.49 5.74 -8.99
CA GLU A 30 9.32 6.41 -9.60
C GLU A 30 9.56 7.90 -9.89
N VAL A 31 10.62 8.53 -9.33
CA VAL A 31 10.81 9.98 -9.36
C VAL A 31 12.04 10.42 -10.13
N ILE A 32 13.23 9.92 -9.78
CA ILE A 32 14.51 10.45 -10.28
C ILE A 32 15.49 9.42 -10.83
N MET A 33 15.16 8.13 -10.73
CA MET A 33 16.07 7.07 -11.19
C MET A 33 16.34 7.18 -12.70
N PRO A 34 17.60 7.17 -13.14
CA PRO A 34 17.92 7.08 -14.56
C PRO A 34 17.38 5.78 -15.18
N HIS A 35 16.82 5.84 -16.39
CA HIS A 35 16.25 4.68 -17.08
C HIS A 35 17.22 3.49 -17.20
N GLY A 36 18.50 3.75 -17.43
CA GLY A 36 19.52 2.70 -17.53
C GLY A 36 19.86 2.00 -16.22
N ALA A 37 19.35 2.47 -15.07
CA ALA A 37 19.57 1.86 -13.77
C ALA A 37 18.47 0.83 -13.38
N ALA A 38 17.44 0.64 -14.20
CA ALA A 38 16.24 -0.12 -13.85
C ALA A 38 16.53 -1.56 -13.45
N GLU A 39 17.36 -2.28 -14.22
CA GLU A 39 17.72 -3.68 -13.95
C GLU A 39 18.45 -3.80 -12.60
N ARG A 40 19.49 -2.99 -12.38
CA ARG A 40 20.24 -3.01 -11.13
C ARG A 40 19.39 -2.60 -9.91
N ARG A 41 18.45 -1.67 -10.09
CA ARG A 41 17.52 -1.29 -9.04
C ARG A 41 16.58 -2.45 -8.68
N ALA A 42 16.08 -3.18 -9.66
CA ALA A 42 15.25 -4.36 -9.44
C ALA A 42 16.00 -5.44 -8.65
N GLU A 43 17.27 -5.72 -9.02
CA GLU A 43 18.13 -6.66 -8.27
C GLU A 43 18.34 -6.22 -6.80
N ASN A 44 18.61 -4.94 -6.58
CA ASN A 44 18.82 -4.42 -5.22
C ASN A 44 17.55 -4.53 -4.37
N LEU A 45 16.38 -4.18 -4.93
CA LEU A 45 15.10 -4.33 -4.24
C LEU A 45 14.79 -5.79 -3.94
N ALA A 46 14.97 -6.68 -4.90
CA ALA A 46 14.75 -8.12 -4.70
C ALA A 46 15.64 -8.70 -3.58
N MET A 47 16.90 -8.29 -3.52
CA MET A 47 17.83 -8.70 -2.47
C MET A 47 17.40 -8.20 -1.09
N LEU A 48 16.99 -6.94 -0.96
CA LEU A 48 16.53 -6.38 0.32
C LEU A 48 15.21 -7.03 0.79
N GLU A 49 14.27 -7.27 -0.13
CA GLU A 49 13.03 -7.99 0.15
C GLU A 49 13.30 -9.44 0.58
N GLY A 50 14.25 -10.12 -0.07
CA GLY A 50 14.70 -11.45 0.33
C GLY A 50 15.25 -11.46 1.76
N LEU A 51 16.16 -10.54 2.10
CA LEU A 51 16.70 -10.40 3.45
C LEU A 51 15.61 -10.11 4.50
N ARG A 52 14.65 -9.24 4.14
CA ARG A 52 13.50 -8.95 5.00
C ARG A 52 12.67 -10.21 5.26
N HIS A 53 12.39 -10.97 4.22
CA HIS A 53 11.64 -12.21 4.31
C HIS A 53 12.38 -13.27 5.15
N GLU A 54 13.67 -13.48 4.91
CA GLU A 54 14.51 -14.40 5.68
C GLU A 54 14.51 -14.10 7.17
N ILE A 55 14.66 -12.82 7.57
CA ILE A 55 14.60 -12.42 8.97
C ILE A 55 13.22 -12.72 9.56
N LEU A 56 12.16 -12.35 8.85
CA LEU A 56 10.78 -12.46 9.34
C LEU A 56 10.32 -13.92 9.48
N THR A 57 10.80 -14.83 8.61
CA THR A 57 10.39 -16.24 8.58
C THR A 57 11.41 -17.19 9.22
N SER A 58 12.44 -16.65 9.86
CA SER A 58 13.49 -17.48 10.47
C SER A 58 12.95 -18.36 11.60
N PRO A 59 13.52 -19.55 11.84
CA PRO A 59 13.19 -20.40 12.98
C PRO A 59 13.35 -19.66 14.32
N GLU A 60 14.39 -18.82 14.45
CA GLU A 60 14.59 -17.98 15.63
C GLU A 60 13.40 -17.06 15.89
N MET A 61 12.85 -16.43 14.82
CA MET A 61 11.67 -15.56 14.94
C MET A 61 10.46 -16.34 15.46
N THR A 62 10.24 -17.55 14.94
CA THR A 62 9.16 -18.45 15.39
C THR A 62 9.28 -18.76 16.88
N ASP A 63 10.47 -19.16 17.35
CA ASP A 63 10.74 -19.48 18.76
C ASP A 63 10.57 -18.27 19.68
N LEU A 64 11.05 -17.11 19.25
CA LEU A 64 10.89 -15.85 19.99
C LEU A 64 9.42 -15.45 20.13
N LEU A 65 8.62 -15.53 19.02
CA LEU A 65 7.19 -15.21 19.05
C LEU A 65 6.39 -16.18 19.92
N ALA A 66 6.79 -17.46 19.98
CA ALA A 66 6.15 -18.45 20.84
C ALA A 66 6.39 -18.19 22.34
N THR A 67 7.59 -17.68 22.70
CA THR A 67 8.03 -17.52 24.10
C THR A 67 7.95 -16.08 24.62
N ALA A 68 7.67 -15.11 23.75
CA ALA A 68 7.56 -13.71 24.12
C ALA A 68 6.32 -13.41 24.95
N ASP A 69 6.53 -12.63 26.02
CA ASP A 69 5.47 -12.11 26.88
C ASP A 69 5.59 -10.58 26.96
N ALA A 70 4.50 -9.91 26.68
CA ALA A 70 4.37 -8.46 26.68
C ALA A 70 4.06 -7.88 28.08
N GLY A 71 3.69 -8.74 29.05
CA GLY A 71 3.20 -8.31 30.37
C GLY A 71 1.89 -7.52 30.25
N ASP A 72 1.70 -6.54 31.15
CA ASP A 72 0.48 -5.74 31.23
C ASP A 72 0.51 -4.45 30.41
N ASP A 73 1.61 -4.17 29.72
CA ASP A 73 1.77 -2.98 28.89
C ASP A 73 0.96 -3.09 27.59
N LEU A 74 0.01 -2.19 27.37
CA LEU A 74 -0.87 -2.19 26.20
C LEU A 74 -0.14 -2.04 24.87
N TRP A 75 0.90 -1.18 24.85
CA TRP A 75 1.71 -0.99 23.64
C TRP A 75 2.49 -2.25 23.27
N ARG A 76 3.10 -2.90 24.25
CA ARG A 76 3.83 -4.16 24.02
C ARG A 76 2.90 -5.27 23.56
N ARG A 77 1.68 -5.35 24.12
CA ARG A 77 0.68 -6.32 23.67
C ARG A 77 0.29 -6.07 22.23
N ALA A 78 0.01 -4.83 21.85
CA ALA A 78 -0.31 -4.45 20.48
C ALA A 78 0.86 -4.77 19.53
N ASN A 79 2.09 -4.39 19.91
CA ASN A 79 3.29 -4.70 19.13
C ASN A 79 3.49 -6.22 18.96
N LEU A 80 3.35 -7.00 20.03
CA LEU A 80 3.52 -8.46 19.96
C LEU A 80 2.43 -9.11 19.07
N ALA A 81 1.20 -8.61 19.14
CA ALA A 81 0.11 -9.07 18.29
C ALA A 81 0.44 -8.79 16.80
N GLU A 82 0.92 -7.58 16.50
CA GLU A 82 1.32 -7.18 15.14
C GLU A 82 2.54 -7.97 14.65
N MET A 83 3.54 -8.20 15.49
CA MET A 83 4.70 -9.03 15.15
C MET A 83 4.27 -10.46 14.77
N ARG A 84 3.35 -11.06 15.53
CA ARG A 84 2.77 -12.38 15.24
C ARG A 84 1.99 -12.37 13.94
N ARG A 85 1.16 -11.35 13.71
CA ARG A 85 0.38 -11.19 12.49
C ARG A 85 1.28 -11.14 11.26
N LEU A 86 2.30 -10.27 11.27
CA LEU A 86 3.26 -10.12 10.16
C LEU A 86 4.02 -11.42 9.88
N HIS A 87 4.46 -12.11 10.91
CA HIS A 87 5.11 -13.42 10.78
C HIS A 87 4.17 -14.46 10.17
N THR A 88 2.92 -14.54 10.63
CA THR A 88 1.91 -15.47 10.10
C THR A 88 1.64 -15.19 8.62
N HIS A 89 1.46 -13.93 8.23
CA HIS A 89 1.29 -13.56 6.82
C HIS A 89 2.48 -13.95 5.95
N ALA A 90 3.71 -13.81 6.47
CA ALA A 90 4.93 -14.13 5.73
C ALA A 90 5.15 -15.64 5.58
N THR A 91 4.77 -16.42 6.60
CA THR A 91 4.96 -17.88 6.61
C THR A 91 3.79 -18.67 6.01
N ALA A 92 2.64 -18.03 5.79
CA ALA A 92 1.43 -18.68 5.26
C ALA A 92 1.56 -19.13 3.80
N LEU A 93 2.46 -18.53 3.03
CA LEU A 93 2.54 -18.73 1.59
C LEU A 93 3.71 -19.64 1.22
N PRO A 94 3.47 -20.71 0.43
CA PRO A 94 4.54 -21.47 -0.20
C PRO A 94 5.35 -20.59 -1.17
N GLY A 95 6.67 -20.82 -1.25
CA GLY A 95 7.56 -19.99 -2.06
C GLY A 95 7.22 -20.00 -3.56
N ASP A 96 6.82 -21.16 -4.09
CA ASP A 96 6.38 -21.32 -5.47
C ASP A 96 5.12 -20.49 -5.80
N LEU A 97 4.17 -20.38 -4.86
CA LEU A 97 2.98 -19.55 -5.02
C LEU A 97 3.34 -18.05 -5.01
N VAL A 98 4.29 -17.63 -4.18
CA VAL A 98 4.79 -16.26 -4.13
C VAL A 98 5.45 -15.89 -5.46
N GLU A 99 6.33 -16.75 -5.98
CA GLU A 99 7.02 -16.54 -7.25
C GLU A 99 6.04 -16.51 -8.43
N ALA A 100 5.13 -17.48 -8.52
CA ALA A 100 4.11 -17.53 -9.57
C ALA A 100 3.24 -16.27 -9.57
N SER A 101 2.81 -15.80 -8.40
CA SER A 101 2.00 -14.58 -8.25
C SER A 101 2.77 -13.33 -8.71
N ALA A 102 4.03 -13.19 -8.32
CA ALA A 102 4.87 -12.06 -8.73
C ALA A 102 5.05 -12.01 -10.26
N GLN A 103 5.35 -13.16 -10.88
CA GLN A 103 5.51 -13.28 -12.34
C GLN A 103 4.20 -12.98 -13.08
N ALA A 104 3.07 -13.53 -12.62
CA ALA A 104 1.76 -13.30 -13.25
C ALA A 104 1.35 -11.82 -13.14
N THR A 105 1.55 -11.19 -12.00
CA THR A 105 1.26 -9.76 -11.78
C THR A 105 2.10 -8.89 -12.70
N ALA A 106 3.40 -9.13 -12.81
CA ALA A 106 4.29 -8.36 -13.68
C ALA A 106 3.88 -8.48 -15.16
N ARG A 107 3.58 -9.71 -15.64
CA ARG A 107 3.07 -9.93 -17.01
C ARG A 107 1.74 -9.22 -17.24
N SER A 108 0.81 -9.35 -16.31
CA SER A 108 -0.52 -8.74 -16.37
C SER A 108 -0.43 -7.22 -16.45
N GLU A 109 0.45 -6.59 -15.66
CA GLU A 109 0.68 -5.15 -15.68
C GLU A 109 1.23 -4.66 -17.04
N MET A 110 2.19 -5.35 -17.59
CA MET A 110 2.75 -5.01 -18.91
C MET A 110 1.68 -5.03 -20.00
N VAL A 111 0.87 -6.11 -20.06
CA VAL A 111 -0.21 -6.23 -21.03
C VAL A 111 -1.32 -5.19 -20.79
N TRP A 112 -1.64 -4.92 -19.52
CA TRP A 112 -2.65 -3.93 -19.16
C TRP A 112 -2.31 -2.53 -19.67
N ARG A 113 -1.06 -2.10 -19.61
CA ARG A 113 -0.63 -0.76 -20.06
C ARG A 113 -1.03 -0.50 -21.52
N GLU A 114 -0.80 -1.46 -22.40
CA GLU A 114 -1.15 -1.36 -23.81
C GLU A 114 -2.65 -1.59 -24.05
N ALA A 115 -3.21 -2.65 -23.47
CA ALA A 115 -4.62 -2.99 -23.60
C ALA A 115 -5.54 -1.86 -23.11
N ARG A 116 -5.17 -1.16 -22.01
CA ARG A 116 -5.92 -0.03 -21.45
C ARG A 116 -5.96 1.15 -22.40
N GLN A 117 -4.85 1.47 -23.06
CA GLN A 117 -4.78 2.56 -24.04
C GLN A 117 -5.66 2.28 -25.26
N ASN A 118 -5.74 1.01 -25.66
CA ASN A 118 -6.49 0.55 -26.85
C ASN A 118 -7.93 0.13 -26.54
N ASN A 119 -8.40 0.21 -25.27
CA ASN A 119 -9.68 -0.33 -24.80
C ASN A 119 -9.85 -1.85 -25.14
N ASP A 120 -8.75 -2.61 -25.15
CA ASP A 120 -8.73 -4.04 -25.50
C ASP A 120 -8.75 -4.92 -24.25
N PHE A 121 -9.90 -4.99 -23.59
CA PHE A 121 -10.10 -5.87 -22.45
C PHE A 121 -9.97 -7.36 -22.80
N LYS A 122 -10.29 -7.73 -24.03
CA LYS A 122 -10.26 -9.14 -24.46
C LYS A 122 -8.84 -9.72 -24.41
N THR A 123 -7.86 -8.96 -24.88
CA THR A 123 -6.44 -9.35 -24.81
C THR A 123 -5.93 -9.38 -23.34
N PHE A 124 -6.42 -8.50 -22.50
CA PHE A 124 -6.01 -8.45 -21.07
C PHE A 124 -6.63 -9.57 -20.22
N LEU A 125 -7.86 -9.99 -20.51
CA LEU A 125 -8.66 -10.90 -19.67
C LEU A 125 -7.94 -12.21 -19.26
N PRO A 126 -7.19 -12.94 -20.12
CA PRO A 126 -6.49 -14.15 -19.70
C PRO A 126 -5.45 -13.91 -18.59
N TYR A 127 -4.74 -12.79 -18.65
CA TYR A 127 -3.71 -12.41 -17.65
C TYR A 127 -4.36 -12.02 -16.33
N GLN A 128 -5.48 -11.30 -16.37
CA GLN A 128 -6.25 -10.99 -15.18
C GLN A 128 -6.80 -12.25 -14.52
N GLN A 129 -7.26 -13.23 -15.32
CA GLN A 129 -7.78 -14.50 -14.79
C GLN A 129 -6.69 -15.31 -14.09
N GLU A 130 -5.45 -15.32 -14.62
CA GLU A 130 -4.31 -15.97 -13.98
C GLU A 130 -4.01 -15.32 -12.62
N VAL A 131 -3.94 -13.98 -12.55
CA VAL A 131 -3.72 -13.24 -11.31
C VAL A 131 -4.83 -13.52 -10.29
N LEU A 132 -6.10 -13.54 -10.73
CA LEU A 132 -7.24 -13.85 -9.87
C LEU A 132 -7.16 -15.26 -9.28
N ASN A 133 -6.82 -16.25 -10.10
CA ASN A 133 -6.69 -17.64 -9.67
C ASN A 133 -5.58 -17.81 -8.60
N LEU A 134 -4.44 -17.13 -8.79
CA LEU A 134 -3.35 -17.13 -7.81
C LEU A 134 -3.73 -16.37 -6.53
N THR A 135 -4.44 -15.25 -6.67
CA THR A 135 -4.96 -14.50 -5.51
C THR A 135 -5.92 -15.34 -4.67
N GLN A 136 -6.77 -16.17 -5.30
CA GLN A 136 -7.66 -17.08 -4.57
C GLN A 136 -6.87 -18.16 -3.80
N GLN A 137 -5.78 -18.68 -4.36
CA GLN A 137 -4.89 -19.63 -3.66
C GLN A 137 -4.19 -18.95 -2.48
N ILE A 138 -3.69 -17.73 -2.65
CA ILE A 138 -3.11 -16.91 -1.58
C ILE A 138 -4.13 -16.66 -0.46
N ALA A 139 -5.35 -16.29 -0.83
CA ALA A 139 -6.45 -16.03 0.11
C ALA A 139 -6.78 -17.28 0.96
N LYS A 140 -6.82 -18.45 0.32
CA LYS A 140 -7.05 -19.72 0.99
C LYS A 140 -5.90 -20.05 1.96
N ALA A 141 -4.65 -19.99 1.52
CA ALA A 141 -3.50 -20.30 2.36
C ALA A 141 -3.39 -19.36 3.57
N LYS A 142 -3.58 -18.06 3.36
CA LYS A 142 -3.64 -17.08 4.46
C LYS A 142 -4.84 -17.33 5.38
N GLY A 143 -6.00 -17.64 4.83
CA GLY A 143 -7.19 -17.96 5.60
C GLY A 143 -6.98 -19.14 6.54
N GLU A 144 -6.37 -20.21 6.05
CA GLU A 144 -6.03 -21.38 6.86
C GLU A 144 -5.03 -21.03 7.99
N ALA A 145 -3.99 -20.23 7.67
CA ALA A 145 -2.97 -19.84 8.64
C ALA A 145 -3.47 -18.86 9.72
N LEU A 146 -4.41 -17.98 9.37
CA LEU A 146 -4.97 -16.96 10.27
C LEU A 146 -6.27 -17.41 10.96
N GLY A 147 -6.87 -18.52 10.54
CA GLY A 147 -8.19 -18.95 11.01
C GLY A 147 -9.33 -18.02 10.56
N LEU A 148 -9.20 -17.45 9.34
CA LEU A 148 -10.11 -16.47 8.78
C LEU A 148 -10.77 -16.99 7.48
N SER A 149 -11.86 -16.33 7.07
CA SER A 149 -12.37 -16.51 5.72
C SER A 149 -11.32 -16.05 4.69
N PRO A 150 -11.30 -16.59 3.45
CA PRO A 150 -10.34 -16.15 2.43
C PRO A 150 -10.37 -14.63 2.18
N TYR A 151 -11.56 -14.03 2.18
CA TYR A 151 -11.73 -12.59 2.00
C TYR A 151 -11.16 -11.79 3.18
N ASP A 152 -11.51 -12.19 4.42
CA ASP A 152 -10.99 -11.52 5.62
C ASP A 152 -9.47 -11.66 5.76
N ALA A 153 -8.90 -12.77 5.30
CA ALA A 153 -7.46 -12.98 5.32
C ALA A 153 -6.71 -12.04 4.34
N LEU A 154 -7.33 -11.70 3.20
CA LEU A 154 -6.81 -10.66 2.31
C LEU A 154 -7.02 -9.27 2.90
N LEU A 155 -8.19 -9.00 3.46
CA LEU A 155 -8.54 -7.73 4.10
C LEU A 155 -7.57 -7.42 5.26
N ASP A 156 -7.21 -8.41 6.06
CA ASP A 156 -6.28 -8.27 7.19
C ASP A 156 -4.89 -7.75 6.79
N SER A 157 -4.49 -7.92 5.52
CA SER A 157 -3.23 -7.35 4.99
C SER A 157 -3.29 -5.83 4.82
N PHE A 158 -4.48 -5.24 4.70
CA PHE A 158 -4.71 -3.80 4.46
C PHE A 158 -5.31 -3.10 5.67
N ASP A 159 -6.22 -3.77 6.37
CA ASP A 159 -6.93 -3.24 7.53
C ASP A 159 -6.96 -4.30 8.65
N PRO A 160 -5.87 -4.40 9.42
CA PRO A 160 -5.71 -5.43 10.43
C PRO A 160 -6.82 -5.43 11.47
N GLY A 161 -7.44 -6.61 11.64
CA GLY A 161 -8.50 -6.81 12.64
C GLY A 161 -9.91 -6.51 12.13
N THR A 162 -10.09 -5.75 11.06
CA THR A 162 -11.40 -5.53 10.42
C THR A 162 -11.87 -6.78 9.67
N ARG A 163 -13.16 -7.06 9.71
CA ARG A 163 -13.80 -8.23 9.09
C ARG A 163 -14.94 -7.80 8.19
N GLN A 164 -15.29 -8.66 7.25
CA GLN A 164 -16.44 -8.45 6.38
C GLN A 164 -17.73 -8.19 7.20
N THR A 165 -17.90 -8.89 8.31
CA THR A 165 -19.05 -8.70 9.22
C THR A 165 -19.12 -7.31 9.84
N ASP A 166 -18.01 -6.59 9.95
CA ASP A 166 -17.97 -5.22 10.45
C ASP A 166 -18.30 -4.21 9.33
N ILE A 167 -17.89 -4.54 8.10
CA ILE A 167 -18.04 -3.68 6.91
C ILE A 167 -19.45 -3.77 6.32
N ASP A 168 -20.02 -4.97 6.21
CA ASP A 168 -21.30 -5.21 5.54
C ASP A 168 -22.46 -4.35 6.09
N PRO A 169 -22.62 -4.17 7.42
CA PRO A 169 -23.67 -3.29 7.95
C PRO A 169 -23.47 -1.81 7.52
N ILE A 170 -22.22 -1.35 7.47
CA ILE A 170 -21.88 0.02 7.05
C ILE A 170 -22.24 0.23 5.58
N PHE A 171 -21.79 -0.66 4.70
CA PHE A 171 -22.08 -0.56 3.27
C PHE A 171 -23.56 -0.78 2.94
N SER A 172 -24.27 -1.66 3.67
CA SER A 172 -25.70 -1.84 3.54
C SER A 172 -26.47 -0.56 3.87
N ARG A 173 -26.05 0.15 4.92
CA ARG A 173 -26.63 1.44 5.27
C ARG A 173 -26.30 2.51 4.21
N LEU A 174 -25.05 2.62 3.77
CA LEU A 174 -24.63 3.57 2.73
C LEU A 174 -25.38 3.32 1.42
N SER A 175 -25.53 2.08 0.97
CA SER A 175 -26.24 1.74 -0.26
C SER A 175 -27.74 2.08 -0.20
N THR A 176 -28.33 2.14 1.00
CA THR A 176 -29.71 2.53 1.21
C THR A 176 -29.87 4.05 1.26
N GLU A 177 -28.96 4.76 1.94
CA GLU A 177 -29.10 6.20 2.23
C GLU A 177 -28.50 7.09 1.11
N LEU A 178 -27.35 6.70 0.54
CA LEU A 178 -26.62 7.54 -0.42
C LEU A 178 -27.41 7.86 -1.70
N PRO A 179 -28.15 6.94 -2.34
CA PRO A 179 -28.89 7.27 -3.56
C PRO A 179 -29.90 8.40 -3.36
N GLY A 180 -30.61 8.40 -2.24
CA GLY A 180 -31.57 9.47 -1.88
C GLY A 180 -30.86 10.79 -1.61
N LEU A 181 -29.73 10.77 -0.90
CA LEU A 181 -28.93 11.97 -0.66
C LEU A 181 -28.35 12.55 -1.96
N ILE A 182 -27.81 11.69 -2.83
CA ILE A 182 -27.27 12.12 -4.13
C ILE A 182 -28.38 12.74 -4.98
N ALA A 183 -29.57 12.13 -5.05
CA ALA A 183 -30.71 12.68 -5.79
C ALA A 183 -31.11 14.07 -5.27
N ALA A 184 -31.21 14.24 -3.95
CA ALA A 184 -31.56 15.52 -3.35
C ALA A 184 -30.49 16.60 -3.59
N VAL A 185 -29.19 16.22 -3.53
CA VAL A 185 -28.08 17.14 -3.85
C VAL A 185 -28.11 17.57 -5.31
N LEU A 186 -28.31 16.63 -6.24
CA LEU A 186 -28.41 16.91 -7.67
C LEU A 186 -29.61 17.81 -7.99
N GLU A 187 -30.79 17.55 -7.39
CA GLU A 187 -31.98 18.44 -7.54
C GLU A 187 -31.65 19.85 -7.06
N LYS A 188 -31.01 19.98 -5.90
CA LYS A 188 -30.60 21.28 -5.37
C LYS A 188 -29.58 21.97 -6.26
N GLN A 189 -28.57 21.28 -6.74
CA GLN A 189 -27.57 21.83 -7.65
C GLN A 189 -28.20 22.30 -8.96
N ASN A 190 -29.09 21.52 -9.55
CA ASN A 190 -29.80 21.90 -10.79
C ASN A 190 -30.70 23.12 -10.62
N SER A 191 -31.11 23.45 -9.39
CA SER A 191 -31.89 24.67 -9.08
C SER A 191 -31.03 25.93 -8.92
N LEU A 192 -29.70 25.79 -8.90
CA LEU A 192 -28.75 26.88 -8.76
C LEU A 192 -28.08 27.20 -10.11
N PRO A 193 -27.55 28.42 -10.28
CA PRO A 193 -26.70 28.72 -11.42
C PRO A 193 -25.51 27.74 -11.47
N ALA A 194 -25.17 27.28 -12.69
CA ALA A 194 -23.99 26.45 -12.87
C ALA A 194 -22.74 27.16 -12.31
N PRO A 195 -21.86 26.46 -11.59
CA PRO A 195 -20.61 27.06 -11.13
C PRO A 195 -19.78 27.53 -12.33
N THR A 196 -19.17 28.69 -12.21
CA THR A 196 -18.25 29.18 -13.24
C THR A 196 -17.02 28.27 -13.27
N PRO A 197 -16.73 27.59 -14.40
CA PRO A 197 -15.53 26.78 -14.49
C PRO A 197 -14.28 27.63 -14.27
N LEU A 198 -13.31 27.03 -13.55
CA LEU A 198 -12.01 27.66 -13.46
C LEU A 198 -11.38 27.70 -14.86
N GLN A 199 -10.80 28.86 -15.19
CA GLN A 199 -10.17 29.05 -16.50
C GLN A 199 -8.65 29.05 -16.36
N GLY A 200 -7.97 28.13 -17.06
CA GLY A 200 -6.52 28.08 -17.18
C GLY A 200 -5.93 29.18 -18.07
N PRO A 201 -4.64 29.14 -18.39
CA PRO A 201 -3.76 28.06 -17.98
C PRO A 201 -3.38 28.15 -16.50
N PHE A 202 -3.28 26.98 -15.85
CA PHE A 202 -2.81 26.85 -14.47
C PHE A 202 -1.31 26.53 -14.48
N LEU A 203 -0.49 27.57 -14.51
CA LEU A 203 0.95 27.40 -14.69
C LEU A 203 1.57 26.51 -13.62
N VAL A 204 2.38 25.52 -14.02
CA VAL A 204 3.03 24.55 -13.12
C VAL A 204 3.74 25.21 -11.93
N PRO A 205 4.53 26.29 -12.09
CA PRO A 205 5.15 26.96 -10.95
C PRO A 205 4.16 27.52 -9.92
N GLN A 206 2.99 27.93 -10.36
CA GLN A 206 1.94 28.45 -9.47
C GLN A 206 1.27 27.31 -8.70
N GLN A 207 1.00 26.19 -9.36
CA GLN A 207 0.47 24.98 -8.71
C GLN A 207 1.47 24.44 -7.67
N GLU A 208 2.75 24.37 -8.00
CA GLU A 208 3.82 23.97 -7.06
C GLU A 208 3.89 24.91 -5.86
N ALA A 209 3.89 26.22 -6.08
CA ALA A 209 3.91 27.20 -4.99
C ALA A 209 2.70 27.07 -4.07
N LEU A 210 1.51 26.84 -4.65
CA LEU A 210 0.28 26.61 -3.88
C LEU A 210 0.37 25.32 -3.08
N GLY A 211 0.81 24.20 -3.69
CA GLY A 211 0.99 22.92 -3.00
C GLY A 211 1.92 23.05 -1.80
N ARG A 212 3.07 23.68 -1.97
CA ARG A 212 4.01 23.94 -0.88
C ARG A 212 3.41 24.82 0.23
N LYS A 213 2.64 25.85 -0.14
CA LYS A 213 1.96 26.72 0.83
C LYS A 213 0.91 25.93 1.63
N LEU A 214 0.12 25.08 0.98
CA LEU A 214 -0.85 24.22 1.66
C LEU A 214 -0.17 23.25 2.62
N MET A 215 0.93 22.61 2.20
CA MET A 215 1.72 21.73 3.07
C MET A 215 2.22 22.45 4.33
N GLN A 216 2.74 23.67 4.17
CA GLN A 216 3.17 24.50 5.31
C GLN A 216 2.00 24.83 6.25
N GLN A 217 0.83 25.19 5.70
CA GLN A 217 -0.38 25.48 6.48
C GLN A 217 -0.87 24.27 7.28
N LEU A 218 -0.71 23.06 6.71
CA LEU A 218 -1.04 21.80 7.37
C LEU A 218 0.04 21.33 8.37
N GLY A 219 1.14 22.09 8.52
CA GLY A 219 2.21 21.77 9.46
C GLY A 219 3.21 20.71 8.95
N PHE A 220 3.29 20.48 7.63
CA PHE A 220 4.27 19.56 7.07
C PHE A 220 5.69 20.09 7.29
N ASP A 221 6.55 19.27 7.90
CA ASP A 221 7.95 19.61 8.15
C ASP A 221 8.82 19.32 6.91
N MET A 222 9.10 20.36 6.13
CA MET A 222 9.94 20.28 4.94
C MET A 222 11.41 19.94 5.24
N THR A 223 11.83 19.93 6.51
CA THR A 223 13.17 19.46 6.89
C THR A 223 13.23 17.93 7.02
N ARG A 224 12.08 17.29 7.10
CA ARG A 224 11.90 15.84 7.24
C ARG A 224 11.07 15.23 6.10
N GLY A 225 10.93 15.97 5.01
CA GLY A 225 10.21 15.49 3.86
C GLY A 225 10.35 16.39 2.65
N ARG A 226 9.87 15.94 1.51
CA ARG A 226 9.92 16.66 0.24
C ARG A 226 8.71 16.39 -0.62
N LEU A 227 8.46 17.30 -1.57
CA LEU A 227 7.44 17.18 -2.60
C LEU A 227 8.14 17.11 -3.96
N ASP A 228 7.83 16.07 -4.71
CA ASP A 228 8.37 15.82 -6.05
C ASP A 228 7.25 15.55 -7.06
N VAL A 229 7.61 15.40 -8.33
CA VAL A 229 6.67 15.04 -9.40
C VAL A 229 6.80 13.57 -9.74
N SER A 230 5.67 12.87 -9.88
CA SER A 230 5.63 11.49 -10.38
C SER A 230 4.46 11.28 -11.33
N LEU A 231 4.53 10.23 -12.13
CA LEU A 231 3.45 9.87 -13.06
C LEU A 231 2.15 9.53 -12.31
N HIS A 232 2.27 8.79 -11.20
CA HIS A 232 1.19 8.43 -10.30
C HIS A 232 1.51 8.95 -8.90
N PRO A 233 0.82 10.01 -8.42
CA PRO A 233 1.07 10.60 -7.12
C PRO A 233 0.93 9.59 -5.98
N PHE A 234 1.88 9.60 -5.05
CA PHE A 234 1.91 8.73 -3.88
C PHE A 234 2.61 9.39 -2.70
N CYS A 235 2.45 8.80 -1.52
CA CYS A 235 3.21 9.13 -0.32
C CYS A 235 4.00 7.89 0.13
N GLY A 236 5.28 8.07 0.41
CA GLY A 236 6.18 7.00 0.82
C GLY A 236 7.40 7.55 1.53
N GLY A 237 8.55 6.90 1.35
CA GLY A 237 9.81 7.28 1.96
C GLY A 237 10.18 6.41 3.15
N ALA A 238 10.75 7.02 4.18
CA ALA A 238 11.25 6.36 5.37
C ALA A 238 10.84 7.13 6.64
N THR A 239 11.10 6.53 7.80
CA THR A 239 10.89 7.19 9.10
C THR A 239 11.67 8.50 9.15
N HIS A 240 10.98 9.60 9.40
CA HIS A 240 11.52 10.97 9.38
C HIS A 240 12.10 11.45 8.03
N ASP A 241 11.75 10.77 6.93
CA ASP A 241 12.07 11.19 5.57
C ASP A 241 10.85 10.91 4.65
N VAL A 242 9.83 11.76 4.80
CA VAL A 242 8.54 11.59 4.10
C VAL A 242 8.66 12.07 2.65
N ARG A 243 8.29 11.22 1.71
CA ARG A 243 8.35 11.48 0.26
C ARG A 243 6.94 11.58 -0.30
N LEU A 244 6.49 12.82 -0.53
CA LEU A 244 5.23 13.10 -1.21
C LEU A 244 5.50 13.35 -2.68
N THR A 245 4.62 12.87 -3.53
CA THR A 245 4.66 13.19 -4.95
C THR A 245 3.32 13.75 -5.41
N THR A 246 3.36 14.53 -6.48
CA THR A 246 2.20 15.13 -7.12
C THR A 246 2.37 15.11 -8.63
N ARG A 247 1.32 15.48 -9.35
CA ARG A 247 1.35 15.71 -10.79
C ARG A 247 0.71 17.08 -11.07
N TYR A 248 1.27 17.79 -12.02
CA TYR A 248 0.75 19.09 -12.46
C TYR A 248 0.28 19.02 -13.90
N GLU A 249 -0.82 19.69 -14.18
CA GLU A 249 -1.37 19.83 -15.52
C GLU A 249 -1.88 21.26 -15.73
N GLU A 250 -1.44 21.93 -16.81
CA GLU A 250 -1.80 23.33 -17.05
C GLU A 250 -3.25 23.51 -17.55
N ALA A 251 -3.83 22.45 -18.11
CA ALA A 251 -5.20 22.46 -18.59
C ALA A 251 -6.22 22.14 -17.50
N ASP A 252 -5.80 21.47 -16.44
CA ASP A 252 -6.67 20.99 -15.36
C ASP A 252 -6.01 21.25 -14.00
N PHE A 253 -6.76 21.87 -13.11
CA PHE A 253 -6.28 22.21 -11.76
C PHE A 253 -6.58 21.11 -10.71
N LEU A 254 -7.46 20.15 -11.02
CA LEU A 254 -7.97 19.13 -10.08
C LEU A 254 -7.18 17.82 -10.14
#